data_f3792927bf007a236e5970e013387a36
#
_entry.id   f3792927bf007a236e5970e013387a36
#
_cell.length_a   1.000
_cell.length_b   1.000
_cell.length_c   1.000
_cell.angle_alpha   90.00
_cell.angle_beta   90.00
_cell.angle_gamma   90.00
#
_symmetry.space_group_name_H-M   'P 1'
#
loop_
_entity.id
_entity.type
_entity.pdbx_description
1 polymer ?
#
loop_
_entity_poly.entity_id
_entity_poly.type
_entity_poly.pdbx_seq_one_letter_code
_entity_poly.pdbx_strand_id
1 'polypeptide(L)'
;MKKHGYLFLAMFSSLMLAACAEQKSEEKEVITTTADQSDWSYEESTGPEHWGELHPSNLTCVNGSEQSPINVEFPEVKADGNLKGNEIHYEPTPYTLENNGHTIQANATTESNHIIIEDNEYKLSQFHFHTPSEHQFNGQNYDMELHLVHSDKGGKLAVIGLMIQEGNENKQFASMWDELPTDKTAKGNSEKHIIDLQALLPESETTFQYAGSLTTPPCTEEVQWIVLEQPIEMSKAQIEAFQQIFPDNHRPVQPINEREINKSGE
;
A
#
# COMPACT_ATOMS: atom_id res chain seq x y z
N MET A 1 48.18 22.62 -91.32
CA MET A 1 47.43 21.49 -91.88
C MET A 1 47.05 20.62 -90.71
N LYS A 2 45.77 20.50 -90.50
CA LYS A 2 45.09 19.95 -89.29
C LYS A 2 45.14 18.44 -89.23
N LYS A 3 45.54 17.86 -88.04
CA LYS A 3 45.29 16.46 -87.70
C LYS A 3 44.37 16.39 -86.50
N HIS A 4 43.27 15.74 -86.78
CA HIS A 4 42.27 15.51 -85.75
C HIS A 4 42.68 14.23 -84.97
N GLY A 5 42.79 14.38 -83.64
CA GLY A 5 42.96 13.23 -82.74
C GLY A 5 41.63 12.93 -82.02
N TYR A 6 41.13 11.76 -82.25
CA TYR A 6 39.96 11.26 -81.56
C TYR A 6 40.36 10.72 -80.17
N LEU A 7 39.80 11.30 -79.13
CA LEU A 7 39.97 10.87 -77.77
C LEU A 7 38.84 9.86 -77.40
N PHE A 8 39.20 8.60 -77.21
CA PHE A 8 38.29 7.57 -76.72
C PHE A 8 38.10 7.73 -75.23
N LEU A 9 36.90 8.09 -74.82
CA LEU A 9 36.47 8.13 -73.45
C LEU A 9 35.99 6.76 -73.03
N ALA A 10 36.78 6.02 -72.25
CA ALA A 10 36.38 4.77 -71.62
C ALA A 10 35.53 5.06 -70.38
N MET A 11 34.27 4.72 -70.50
CA MET A 11 33.32 4.86 -69.40
C MET A 11 33.45 3.64 -68.48
N PHE A 12 34.13 3.85 -67.31
CA PHE A 12 34.20 2.86 -66.25
C PHE A 12 32.91 2.94 -65.42
N SER A 13 32.04 1.95 -65.58
CA SER A 13 30.81 1.77 -64.84
C SER A 13 31.18 1.13 -63.49
N SER A 14 31.30 1.94 -62.42
CA SER A 14 31.47 1.44 -61.08
C SER A 14 30.13 1.00 -60.54
N LEU A 15 29.93 -0.32 -60.46
CA LEU A 15 28.83 -0.93 -59.74
C LEU A 15 29.06 -0.71 -58.22
N MET A 16 28.33 0.21 -57.61
CA MET A 16 28.25 0.31 -56.17
C MET A 16 27.26 -0.74 -55.69
N LEU A 17 27.78 -1.80 -55.10
CA LEU A 17 27.00 -2.71 -54.26
C LEU A 17 26.67 -1.96 -52.97
N ALA A 18 25.44 -1.48 -52.85
CA ALA A 18 24.87 -1.05 -51.59
C ALA A 18 24.61 -2.28 -50.73
N ALA A 19 25.51 -2.61 -49.85
CA ALA A 19 25.24 -3.53 -48.76
C ALA A 19 24.27 -2.85 -47.79
N CYS A 20 23.01 -3.18 -47.85
CA CYS A 20 22.08 -2.91 -46.77
C CYS A 20 22.56 -3.71 -45.54
N ALA A 21 23.26 -3.07 -44.64
CA ALA A 21 23.40 -3.58 -43.27
C ALA A 21 22.05 -3.43 -42.60
N GLU A 22 21.32 -4.55 -42.51
CA GLU A 22 20.16 -4.70 -41.68
C GLU A 22 20.66 -4.55 -40.24
N GLN A 23 20.48 -3.34 -39.69
CA GLN A 23 20.70 -3.05 -38.28
C GLN A 23 19.54 -3.69 -37.54
N LYS A 24 19.75 -4.98 -37.14
CA LYS A 24 18.89 -5.67 -36.20
C LYS A 24 18.94 -4.86 -34.93
N SER A 25 17.94 -4.00 -34.70
CA SER A 25 17.67 -3.44 -33.41
C SER A 25 17.42 -4.62 -32.47
N GLU A 26 18.34 -4.86 -31.56
CA GLU A 26 18.06 -5.67 -30.38
C GLU A 26 16.97 -4.90 -29.61
N GLU A 27 15.75 -5.26 -29.90
CA GLU A 27 14.61 -4.99 -29.05
C GLU A 27 14.94 -5.68 -27.73
N LYS A 28 15.40 -4.87 -26.77
CA LYS A 28 15.53 -5.29 -25.39
C LYS A 28 14.11 -5.67 -24.98
N GLU A 29 13.85 -6.95 -25.03
CA GLU A 29 12.67 -7.55 -24.43
C GLU A 29 12.70 -7.10 -22.96
N VAL A 30 11.93 -6.06 -22.66
CA VAL A 30 11.57 -5.72 -21.30
C VAL A 30 10.75 -6.91 -20.85
N ILE A 31 11.43 -7.87 -20.22
CA ILE A 31 10.77 -8.91 -19.46
C ILE A 31 10.06 -8.16 -18.32
N THR A 32 8.87 -7.65 -18.58
CA THR A 32 7.88 -7.43 -17.56
C THR A 32 7.47 -8.81 -17.07
N THR A 33 8.32 -9.42 -16.29
CA THR A 33 7.85 -10.41 -15.34
C THR A 33 6.95 -9.63 -14.39
N THR A 34 5.66 -9.64 -14.68
CA THR A 34 4.68 -9.58 -13.62
C THR A 34 4.99 -10.79 -12.75
N ALA A 35 5.94 -10.65 -11.83
CA ALA A 35 6.12 -11.58 -10.75
C ALA A 35 4.74 -11.66 -10.10
N ASP A 36 4.14 -12.81 -10.21
CA ASP A 36 2.88 -13.09 -9.54
C ASP A 36 3.21 -12.97 -8.05
N GLN A 37 2.84 -11.86 -7.43
CA GLN A 37 3.03 -11.62 -5.98
C GLN A 37 2.12 -12.54 -5.16
N SER A 38 1.47 -13.51 -5.80
CA SER A 38 0.40 -14.32 -5.25
C SER A 38 0.87 -15.51 -4.42
N ASP A 39 2.16 -15.72 -4.25
CA ASP A 39 2.66 -16.91 -3.55
C ASP A 39 2.84 -16.73 -2.03
N TRP A 40 2.52 -15.56 -1.48
CA TRP A 40 2.57 -15.33 -0.05
C TRP A 40 1.18 -15.42 0.59
N SER A 41 1.13 -15.80 1.84
CA SER A 41 -0.09 -15.84 2.66
C SER A 41 0.21 -15.47 4.12
N TYR A 42 -0.76 -15.66 5.00
CA TYR A 42 -0.55 -15.60 6.45
C TYR A 42 -0.43 -17.02 7.07
N GLU A 43 -0.44 -18.05 6.23
CA GLU A 43 -0.36 -19.45 6.67
C GLU A 43 1.09 -19.94 6.73
N GLU A 44 1.36 -20.94 7.56
CA GLU A 44 2.66 -21.48 7.98
C GLU A 44 3.80 -21.37 6.95
N SER A 45 3.71 -22.07 5.81
CA SER A 45 4.84 -22.21 4.87
C SER A 45 5.05 -20.99 3.96
N THR A 46 4.07 -20.13 3.82
CA THR A 46 4.09 -18.91 3.01
C THR A 46 3.75 -17.67 3.83
N GLY A 47 3.73 -17.82 5.15
CA GLY A 47 3.42 -16.79 6.13
C GLY A 47 4.54 -15.79 6.38
N PRO A 48 4.31 -14.83 7.29
CA PRO A 48 5.19 -13.69 7.55
C PRO A 48 6.64 -14.05 7.84
N GLU A 49 6.89 -15.17 8.49
CA GLU A 49 8.26 -15.63 8.81
C GLU A 49 9.06 -16.05 7.56
N HIS A 50 8.37 -16.39 6.46
CA HIS A 50 8.97 -16.89 5.23
C HIS A 50 8.90 -15.89 4.05
N TRP A 51 8.20 -14.76 4.19
CA TRP A 51 7.99 -13.82 3.08
C TRP A 51 9.26 -13.42 2.34
N GLY A 52 10.36 -13.18 3.07
CA GLY A 52 11.65 -12.82 2.47
C GLY A 52 12.31 -13.94 1.67
N GLU A 53 11.90 -15.19 1.87
CA GLU A 53 12.44 -16.37 1.17
C GLU A 53 11.65 -16.66 -0.11
N LEU A 54 10.38 -16.24 -0.18
CA LEU A 54 9.48 -16.56 -1.28
C LEU A 54 9.87 -15.89 -2.59
N HIS A 55 10.36 -14.64 -2.53
CA HIS A 55 10.77 -13.89 -3.71
C HIS A 55 11.86 -12.87 -3.39
N PRO A 56 12.85 -12.63 -4.28
CA PRO A 56 13.92 -11.64 -4.05
C PRO A 56 13.43 -10.21 -3.78
N SER A 57 12.27 -9.81 -4.32
CA SER A 57 11.67 -8.49 -4.03
C SER A 57 11.22 -8.35 -2.58
N ASN A 58 11.03 -9.45 -1.87
CA ASN A 58 10.52 -9.48 -0.51
C ASN A 58 11.64 -9.49 0.55
N LEU A 59 12.89 -9.39 0.14
CA LEU A 59 14.04 -9.42 1.07
C LEU A 59 13.95 -8.35 2.15
N THR A 60 13.31 -7.22 1.87
CA THR A 60 13.09 -6.16 2.85
C THR A 60 12.23 -6.63 4.03
N CYS A 61 11.33 -7.61 3.83
CA CYS A 61 10.53 -8.18 4.92
C CYS A 61 11.38 -8.81 6.05
N VAL A 62 12.61 -9.24 5.73
CA VAL A 62 13.54 -9.87 6.69
C VAL A 62 14.72 -8.96 7.04
N ASN A 63 15.24 -8.20 6.05
CA ASN A 63 16.47 -7.43 6.21
C ASN A 63 16.21 -5.96 6.51
N GLY A 64 14.97 -5.48 6.44
CA GLY A 64 14.61 -4.11 6.72
C GLY A 64 14.81 -3.74 8.18
N SER A 65 15.12 -2.49 8.43
CA SER A 65 15.36 -1.95 9.77
C SER A 65 14.21 -1.11 10.31
N GLU A 66 13.30 -0.70 9.43
CA GLU A 66 12.15 0.16 9.74
C GLU A 66 10.81 -0.54 9.44
N GLN A 67 10.72 -1.80 9.84
CA GLN A 67 9.57 -2.63 9.52
C GLN A 67 8.34 -2.34 10.39
N SER A 68 7.14 -2.56 9.81
CA SER A 68 5.83 -2.45 10.45
C SER A 68 5.12 -3.81 10.41
N PRO A 69 4.13 -4.04 11.32
CA PRO A 69 3.68 -3.20 12.41
C PRO A 69 4.63 -3.17 13.60
N ILE A 70 4.35 -2.33 14.62
CA ILE A 70 5.12 -2.26 15.86
C ILE A 70 4.22 -2.36 17.09
N ASN A 71 4.82 -2.68 18.23
CA ASN A 71 4.18 -2.48 19.54
C ASN A 71 4.46 -1.05 20.03
N VAL A 72 3.42 -0.26 20.25
CA VAL A 72 3.52 1.09 20.83
C VAL A 72 3.47 0.96 22.34
N GLU A 73 4.61 1.07 22.99
CA GLU A 73 4.72 1.10 24.44
C GLU A 73 4.59 2.55 24.95
N PHE A 74 3.47 2.88 25.57
CA PHE A 74 3.15 4.26 25.97
C PHE A 74 4.23 4.93 26.83
N PRO A 75 4.93 4.24 27.74
CA PRO A 75 6.03 4.85 28.51
C PRO A 75 7.25 5.24 27.66
N GLU A 76 7.41 4.68 26.48
CA GLU A 76 8.54 4.90 25.58
C GLU A 76 8.26 5.97 24.51
N VAL A 77 7.01 6.41 24.41
CA VAL A 77 6.57 7.37 23.40
C VAL A 77 7.07 8.78 23.78
N LYS A 78 7.60 9.50 22.80
CA LYS A 78 8.04 10.88 22.97
C LYS A 78 6.88 11.83 22.69
N ALA A 79 6.53 12.65 23.68
CA ALA A 79 5.62 13.77 23.44
C ALA A 79 6.33 14.83 22.59
N ASP A 80 5.86 15.06 21.39
CA ASP A 80 6.36 16.14 20.53
C ASP A 80 5.29 17.20 20.32
N GLY A 81 5.27 18.21 21.17
CA GLY A 81 4.38 19.36 21.04
C GLY A 81 4.66 20.25 19.81
N ASN A 82 5.68 19.94 19.01
CA ASN A 82 5.97 20.63 17.74
C ASN A 82 5.45 19.87 16.52
N LEU A 83 5.03 18.61 16.68
CA LEU A 83 4.33 17.90 15.61
C LEU A 83 3.07 18.69 15.28
N LYS A 84 3.07 19.33 14.12
CA LYS A 84 1.84 19.88 13.56
C LYS A 84 0.87 18.71 13.41
N GLY A 85 -0.35 18.90 13.89
CA GLY A 85 -1.43 17.93 13.65
C GLY A 85 -1.53 17.67 12.15
N ASN A 86 -1.76 16.41 11.78
CA ASN A 86 -2.03 16.08 10.39
C ASN A 86 -3.41 16.63 10.04
N GLU A 87 -3.51 17.33 8.92
CA GLU A 87 -4.82 17.79 8.45
C GLU A 87 -5.47 16.67 7.65
N ILE A 88 -6.64 16.22 8.09
CA ILE A 88 -7.41 15.16 7.42
C ILE A 88 -8.60 15.78 6.72
N HIS A 89 -8.70 15.54 5.41
CA HIS A 89 -9.77 16.06 4.55
C HIS A 89 -10.49 14.90 3.88
N TYR A 90 -11.55 14.41 4.51
CA TYR A 90 -12.38 13.35 3.98
C TYR A 90 -13.81 13.83 3.76
N GLU A 91 -14.43 13.34 2.70
CA GLU A 91 -15.83 13.51 2.37
C GLU A 91 -16.46 12.18 1.98
N PRO A 92 -17.78 12.03 2.09
CA PRO A 92 -18.46 10.82 1.64
C PRO A 92 -18.16 10.53 0.17
N THR A 93 -17.57 9.38 -0.11
CA THR A 93 -17.02 9.03 -1.43
C THR A 93 -17.39 7.60 -1.78
N PRO A 94 -17.63 7.28 -3.07
CA PRO A 94 -17.84 5.91 -3.50
C PRO A 94 -16.52 5.14 -3.59
N TYR A 95 -16.54 3.91 -3.05
CA TYR A 95 -15.45 2.93 -3.10
C TYR A 95 -15.89 1.66 -3.80
N THR A 96 -14.95 0.96 -4.42
CA THR A 96 -15.17 -0.38 -4.98
C THR A 96 -14.52 -1.42 -4.09
N LEU A 97 -15.25 -2.47 -3.74
CA LEU A 97 -14.76 -3.55 -2.89
C LEU A 97 -14.01 -4.61 -3.68
N GLU A 98 -12.97 -5.15 -3.09
CA GLU A 98 -12.18 -6.24 -3.63
C GLU A 98 -11.75 -7.19 -2.50
N ASN A 99 -12.04 -8.48 -2.64
CA ASN A 99 -11.31 -9.51 -1.92
C ASN A 99 -10.08 -9.86 -2.75
N ASN A 100 -8.91 -9.37 -2.33
CA ASN A 100 -7.66 -9.59 -3.07
C ASN A 100 -6.98 -10.93 -2.71
N GLY A 101 -7.58 -11.73 -1.82
CA GLY A 101 -7.07 -12.99 -1.30
C GLY A 101 -6.28 -12.84 0.00
N HIS A 102 -6.05 -11.63 0.47
CA HIS A 102 -5.31 -11.32 1.71
C HIS A 102 -6.13 -10.44 2.66
N THR A 103 -7.06 -9.67 2.14
CA THR A 103 -7.99 -8.81 2.88
C THR A 103 -9.18 -8.42 2.01
N ILE A 104 -10.16 -7.78 2.60
CA ILE A 104 -11.16 -6.97 1.89
C ILE A 104 -10.62 -5.55 1.79
N GLN A 105 -10.40 -5.11 0.56
CA GLN A 105 -9.90 -3.79 0.22
C GLN A 105 -10.99 -2.94 -0.43
N ALA A 106 -11.11 -1.70 -0.02
CA ALA A 106 -11.99 -0.70 -0.62
C ALA A 106 -11.16 0.33 -1.38
N ASN A 107 -11.25 0.29 -2.70
CA ASN A 107 -10.47 1.16 -3.58
C ASN A 107 -11.18 2.50 -3.79
N ALA A 108 -10.46 3.61 -3.61
CA ALA A 108 -10.99 4.95 -3.86
C ALA A 108 -11.31 5.13 -5.36
N THR A 109 -12.48 5.69 -5.66
CA THR A 109 -12.89 5.97 -7.05
C THR A 109 -12.69 7.42 -7.45
N THR A 110 -12.29 8.28 -6.50
CA THR A 110 -11.99 9.70 -6.66
C THR A 110 -10.71 10.05 -5.91
N GLU A 111 -10.17 11.23 -6.14
CA GLU A 111 -8.98 11.76 -5.46
C GLU A 111 -9.33 12.87 -4.45
N SER A 112 -10.60 12.97 -4.03
CA SER A 112 -11.04 14.03 -3.13
C SER A 112 -10.55 13.86 -1.71
N ASN A 113 -10.46 12.62 -1.24
CA ASN A 113 -10.00 12.30 0.10
C ASN A 113 -8.47 12.34 0.19
N HIS A 114 -7.94 13.13 1.10
CA HIS A 114 -6.50 13.32 1.26
C HIS A 114 -6.13 13.73 2.68
N ILE A 115 -4.86 13.62 2.99
CA ILE A 115 -4.26 14.16 4.21
C ILE A 115 -3.09 15.08 3.87
N ILE A 116 -2.79 16.03 4.75
CA ILE A 116 -1.63 16.91 4.63
C ILE A 116 -0.69 16.62 5.79
N ILE A 117 0.56 16.26 5.47
CA ILE A 117 1.64 16.01 6.42
C ILE A 117 2.80 16.93 6.04
N GLU A 118 3.22 17.82 6.95
CA GLU A 118 4.32 18.75 6.70
C GLU A 118 4.21 19.51 5.37
N ASP A 119 3.00 20.04 5.10
CA ASP A 119 2.66 20.76 3.87
C ASP A 119 2.66 19.89 2.57
N ASN A 120 2.81 18.56 2.67
CA ASN A 120 2.69 17.63 1.55
C ASN A 120 1.32 16.95 1.53
N GLU A 121 0.66 16.97 0.38
CA GLU A 121 -0.63 16.31 0.16
C GLU A 121 -0.42 14.84 -0.20
N TYR A 122 -1.11 13.94 0.52
CA TYR A 122 -1.19 12.52 0.26
C TYR A 122 -2.64 12.13 -0.01
N LYS A 123 -2.93 11.62 -1.20
CA LYS A 123 -4.28 11.21 -1.61
C LYS A 123 -4.59 9.80 -1.19
N LEU A 124 -5.80 9.58 -0.68
CA LEU A 124 -6.28 8.25 -0.32
C LEU A 124 -6.40 7.37 -1.57
N SER A 125 -5.73 6.24 -1.55
CA SER A 125 -5.74 5.24 -2.61
C SER A 125 -6.74 4.12 -2.31
N GLN A 126 -6.73 3.60 -1.08
CA GLN A 126 -7.57 2.50 -0.64
C GLN A 126 -7.57 2.41 0.90
N PHE A 127 -8.51 1.64 1.43
CA PHE A 127 -8.44 1.18 2.81
C PHE A 127 -8.73 -0.32 2.90
N HIS A 128 -8.26 -0.97 3.96
CA HIS A 128 -8.43 -2.41 4.17
C HIS A 128 -8.32 -2.77 5.65
N PHE A 129 -8.61 -4.04 5.98
CA PHE A 129 -8.74 -4.48 7.35
C PHE A 129 -7.82 -5.66 7.66
N HIS A 130 -7.41 -5.72 8.92
CA HIS A 130 -6.68 -6.84 9.51
C HIS A 130 -7.39 -7.36 10.76
N THR A 131 -7.30 -8.66 11.01
CA THR A 131 -7.77 -9.30 12.23
C THR A 131 -6.80 -10.38 12.69
N PRO A 132 -6.36 -10.37 13.97
CA PRO A 132 -6.46 -9.24 14.91
C PRO A 132 -5.74 -8.00 14.39
N SER A 133 -5.64 -6.93 15.20
CA SER A 133 -4.86 -5.75 14.83
C SER A 133 -3.40 -6.12 14.59
N GLU A 134 -2.75 -5.42 13.66
CA GLU A 134 -1.33 -5.61 13.37
C GLU A 134 -0.47 -4.87 14.39
N HIS A 135 -0.78 -3.59 14.66
CA HIS A 135 -0.15 -2.88 15.77
C HIS A 135 -0.65 -3.37 17.11
N GLN A 136 0.20 -3.20 18.13
CA GLN A 136 -0.13 -3.44 19.52
C GLN A 136 -0.01 -2.17 20.32
N PHE A 137 -0.86 -2.02 21.35
CA PHE A 137 -0.68 -1.02 22.40
C PHE A 137 -0.34 -1.73 23.71
N ASN A 138 0.85 -1.42 24.24
CA ASN A 138 1.39 -2.05 25.45
C ASN A 138 1.33 -3.59 25.41
N GLY A 139 1.68 -4.17 24.26
CA GLY A 139 1.73 -5.61 24.03
C GLY A 139 0.38 -6.29 23.81
N GLN A 140 -0.70 -5.54 23.57
CA GLN A 140 -2.04 -6.07 23.36
C GLN A 140 -2.56 -5.72 21.95
N ASN A 141 -3.10 -6.73 21.27
CA ASN A 141 -3.84 -6.52 20.03
C ASN A 141 -5.29 -6.11 20.34
N TYR A 142 -5.87 -5.37 19.41
CA TYR A 142 -7.31 -5.13 19.30
C TYR A 142 -7.96 -6.18 18.42
N ASP A 143 -9.32 -6.20 18.38
CA ASP A 143 -10.05 -7.20 17.59
C ASP A 143 -9.76 -7.11 16.11
N MET A 144 -9.59 -5.89 15.59
CA MET A 144 -9.22 -5.61 14.19
C MET A 144 -8.41 -4.30 14.09
N GLU A 145 -7.87 -4.04 12.90
CA GLU A 145 -7.27 -2.76 12.54
C GLU A 145 -7.68 -2.36 11.13
N LEU A 146 -7.95 -1.08 10.94
CA LEU A 146 -8.24 -0.47 9.64
C LEU A 146 -7.02 0.35 9.20
N HIS A 147 -6.55 0.13 7.98
CA HIS A 147 -5.50 0.92 7.35
C HIS A 147 -6.07 1.79 6.23
N LEU A 148 -5.85 3.10 6.31
CA LEU A 148 -6.17 4.06 5.26
C LEU A 148 -4.85 4.42 4.55
N VAL A 149 -4.66 3.92 3.34
CA VAL A 149 -3.40 4.06 2.59
C VAL A 149 -3.45 5.22 1.63
N HIS A 150 -2.50 6.15 1.79
CA HIS A 150 -2.38 7.36 0.98
C HIS A 150 -1.06 7.39 0.24
N SER A 151 -1.02 8.13 -0.86
CA SER A 151 0.22 8.38 -1.62
C SER A 151 0.34 9.82 -2.06
N ASP A 152 1.55 10.36 -2.04
CA ASP A 152 1.87 11.65 -2.62
C ASP A 152 2.12 11.55 -4.15
N LYS A 153 2.36 12.67 -4.79
CA LYS A 153 2.67 12.74 -6.24
C LYS A 153 4.00 12.07 -6.59
N GLY A 154 4.87 11.86 -5.62
CA GLY A 154 6.17 11.19 -5.79
C GLY A 154 6.10 9.68 -5.55
N GLY A 155 4.96 9.17 -5.09
CA GLY A 155 4.76 7.76 -4.74
C GLY A 155 5.19 7.42 -3.30
N LYS A 156 5.49 8.41 -2.45
CA LYS A 156 5.70 8.19 -1.02
C LYS A 156 4.37 7.84 -0.38
N LEU A 157 4.42 6.94 0.59
CA LEU A 157 3.23 6.44 1.27
C LEU A 157 3.08 7.02 2.67
N ALA A 158 1.82 7.23 3.04
CA ALA A 158 1.42 7.50 4.41
C ALA A 158 0.20 6.64 4.74
N VAL A 159 0.20 6.03 5.92
CA VAL A 159 -0.89 5.15 6.36
C VAL A 159 -1.44 5.62 7.70
N ILE A 160 -2.76 5.78 7.76
CA ILE A 160 -3.46 5.97 9.03
C ILE A 160 -3.92 4.59 9.49
N GLY A 161 -3.52 4.21 10.72
CA GLY A 161 -3.99 3.01 11.41
C GLY A 161 -5.06 3.37 12.45
N LEU A 162 -6.20 2.68 12.41
CA LEU A 162 -7.27 2.80 13.41
C LEU A 162 -7.51 1.44 14.05
N MET A 163 -7.31 1.37 15.36
CA MET A 163 -7.69 0.17 16.13
C MET A 163 -9.20 0.03 16.16
N ILE A 164 -9.66 -1.20 16.12
CA ILE A 164 -11.09 -1.55 16.18
C ILE A 164 -11.30 -2.49 17.36
N GLN A 165 -12.23 -2.13 18.23
CA GLN A 165 -12.66 -2.96 19.36
C GLN A 165 -14.12 -3.38 19.26
N GLU A 166 -14.49 -4.48 19.90
CA GLU A 166 -15.90 -4.88 20.03
C GLU A 166 -16.69 -3.82 20.80
N GLY A 167 -17.81 -3.40 20.23
CA GLY A 167 -18.69 -2.39 20.83
C GLY A 167 -19.98 -2.21 20.05
N ASN A 168 -20.35 -0.98 19.76
CA ASN A 168 -21.54 -0.65 18.99
C ASN A 168 -21.34 -0.98 17.51
N GLU A 169 -22.46 -1.23 16.79
CA GLU A 169 -22.45 -1.35 15.34
C GLU A 169 -21.89 -0.10 14.66
N ASN A 170 -20.90 -0.28 13.78
CA ASN A 170 -20.40 0.78 12.95
C ASN A 170 -21.28 0.95 11.70
N LYS A 171 -22.09 1.99 11.72
CA LYS A 171 -23.07 2.26 10.66
C LYS A 171 -22.45 2.72 9.36
N GLN A 172 -21.23 3.28 9.39
CA GLN A 172 -20.55 3.72 8.17
C GLN A 172 -20.17 2.54 7.29
N PHE A 173 -19.92 1.39 7.92
CA PHE A 173 -19.59 0.16 7.20
C PHE A 173 -20.80 -0.75 6.95
N ALA A 174 -22.01 -0.42 7.41
CA ALA A 174 -23.15 -1.32 7.32
C ALA A 174 -23.43 -1.82 5.89
N SER A 175 -23.53 -0.90 4.91
CA SER A 175 -23.79 -1.29 3.51
C SER A 175 -22.64 -2.09 2.88
N MET A 176 -21.40 -1.82 3.27
CA MET A 176 -20.26 -2.59 2.84
C MET A 176 -20.25 -3.99 3.45
N TRP A 177 -20.62 -4.09 4.74
CA TRP A 177 -20.64 -5.36 5.48
C TRP A 177 -21.75 -6.32 5.02
N ASP A 178 -22.87 -5.79 4.52
CA ASP A 178 -23.93 -6.59 3.93
C ASP A 178 -23.52 -7.31 2.64
N GLU A 179 -22.44 -6.84 2.00
CA GLU A 179 -21.97 -7.29 0.67
C GLU A 179 -20.47 -7.65 0.65
N LEU A 180 -19.91 -8.07 1.81
CA LEU A 180 -18.51 -8.50 1.87
C LEU A 180 -18.23 -9.63 0.88
N PRO A 181 -17.27 -9.47 -0.05
CA PRO A 181 -16.93 -10.52 -0.99
C PRO A 181 -16.21 -11.68 -0.29
N THR A 182 -16.87 -12.84 -0.18
CA THR A 182 -16.33 -14.04 0.46
C THR A 182 -15.27 -14.74 -0.39
N ASP A 183 -15.38 -14.62 -1.70
CA ASP A 183 -14.43 -15.20 -2.64
C ASP A 183 -13.54 -14.13 -3.26
N LYS A 184 -12.34 -14.50 -3.69
CA LYS A 184 -11.43 -13.59 -4.40
C LYS A 184 -12.14 -12.92 -5.57
N THR A 185 -12.20 -11.59 -5.55
CA THR A 185 -12.97 -10.80 -6.51
C THR A 185 -12.32 -10.82 -7.88
N ALA A 186 -13.10 -11.13 -8.91
CA ALA A 186 -12.65 -10.98 -10.28
C ALA A 186 -12.52 -9.50 -10.64
N LYS A 187 -11.39 -9.09 -11.24
CA LYS A 187 -11.15 -7.70 -11.64
C LYS A 187 -12.32 -7.13 -12.47
N GLY A 188 -12.84 -6.00 -12.03
CA GLY A 188 -13.91 -5.26 -12.72
C GLY A 188 -15.35 -5.58 -12.27
N ASN A 189 -15.53 -6.48 -11.31
CA ASN A 189 -16.84 -6.87 -10.77
C ASN A 189 -17.01 -6.39 -9.32
N SER A 190 -16.97 -5.08 -9.09
CA SER A 190 -17.20 -4.55 -7.75
C SER A 190 -18.31 -3.50 -7.77
N GLU A 191 -19.25 -3.63 -6.86
CA GLU A 191 -20.25 -2.61 -6.59
C GLU A 191 -19.63 -1.43 -5.83
N LYS A 192 -20.29 -0.27 -5.91
CA LYS A 192 -19.80 0.95 -5.27
C LYS A 192 -20.57 1.22 -3.99
N HIS A 193 -19.84 1.36 -2.89
CA HIS A 193 -20.39 1.75 -1.59
C HIS A 193 -19.95 3.18 -1.27
N ILE A 194 -20.89 4.01 -0.83
CA ILE A 194 -20.57 5.36 -0.34
C ILE A 194 -20.25 5.25 1.14
N ILE A 195 -19.01 5.65 1.50
CA ILE A 195 -18.51 5.58 2.87
C ILE A 195 -18.02 6.97 3.27
N ASP A 196 -18.42 7.40 4.46
CA ASP A 196 -17.95 8.63 5.08
C ASP A 196 -16.82 8.31 6.06
N LEU A 197 -15.58 8.42 5.58
CA LEU A 197 -14.40 8.16 6.41
C LEU A 197 -14.18 9.24 7.47
N GLN A 198 -14.67 10.47 7.26
CA GLN A 198 -14.58 11.52 8.28
C GLN A 198 -15.41 11.15 9.52
N ALA A 199 -16.58 10.56 9.30
CA ALA A 199 -17.45 10.11 10.39
C ALA A 199 -16.94 8.85 11.13
N LEU A 200 -15.89 8.19 10.63
CA LEU A 200 -15.21 7.08 11.30
C LEU A 200 -14.15 7.54 12.29
N LEU A 201 -13.58 8.73 12.07
CA LEU A 201 -12.48 9.19 12.91
C LEU A 201 -12.96 9.40 14.35
N PRO A 202 -12.18 8.96 15.35
CA PRO A 202 -12.50 9.20 16.75
C PRO A 202 -12.44 10.70 17.10
N GLU A 203 -13.07 11.08 18.22
CA GLU A 203 -13.06 12.47 18.69
C GLU A 203 -11.66 12.93 19.13
N SER A 204 -10.84 12.02 19.63
CA SER A 204 -9.45 12.31 20.02
C SER A 204 -8.56 12.31 18.79
N GLU A 205 -7.86 13.42 18.58
CA GLU A 205 -6.86 13.56 17.52
C GLU A 205 -5.46 13.07 17.94
N THR A 206 -5.35 12.43 19.09
CA THR A 206 -4.08 11.89 19.57
C THR A 206 -3.58 10.77 18.64
N THR A 207 -2.37 10.92 18.14
CA THR A 207 -1.74 9.95 17.24
C THR A 207 -0.34 9.56 17.68
N PHE A 208 0.05 8.34 17.32
CA PHE A 208 1.43 7.87 17.37
C PHE A 208 1.99 7.86 15.96
N GLN A 209 3.13 8.55 15.76
CA GLN A 209 3.74 8.69 14.44
C GLN A 209 5.14 8.11 14.42
N TYR A 210 5.45 7.34 13.38
CA TYR A 210 6.76 6.74 13.21
C TYR A 210 7.05 6.44 11.73
N ALA A 211 8.34 6.33 11.37
CA ALA A 211 8.78 5.81 10.08
C ALA A 211 8.71 4.28 10.07
N GLY A 212 8.07 3.71 9.06
CA GLY A 212 7.87 2.28 8.99
C GLY A 212 7.81 1.75 7.56
N SER A 213 7.10 0.63 7.38
CA SER A 213 6.99 -0.07 6.11
C SER A 213 5.55 -0.43 5.77
N LEU A 214 5.34 -0.97 4.56
CA LEU A 214 4.18 -1.81 4.30
C LEU A 214 4.22 -3.05 5.21
N THR A 215 3.06 -3.50 5.68
CA THR A 215 2.93 -4.70 6.52
C THR A 215 2.77 -5.99 5.71
N THR A 216 2.74 -5.88 4.39
CA THR A 216 2.66 -7.01 3.46
C THR A 216 3.81 -6.95 2.45
N PRO A 217 4.21 -8.09 1.85
CA PRO A 217 5.20 -8.09 0.77
C PRO A 217 4.91 -7.03 -0.31
N PRO A 218 5.92 -6.29 -0.75
CA PRO A 218 7.36 -6.49 -0.50
C PRO A 218 7.93 -5.80 0.75
N CYS A 219 7.11 -5.37 1.71
CA CYS A 219 7.50 -4.72 2.98
C CYS A 219 8.37 -3.46 2.78
N THR A 220 8.06 -2.70 1.74
CA THR A 220 8.78 -1.47 1.37
C THR A 220 8.76 -0.49 2.54
N GLU A 221 9.93 0.02 2.91
CA GLU A 221 10.13 1.03 3.95
C GLU A 221 9.83 2.45 3.45
N GLU A 222 10.12 3.47 4.25
CA GLU A 222 9.81 4.88 4.00
C GLU A 222 8.29 5.18 4.01
N VAL A 223 7.50 4.42 4.75
CA VAL A 223 6.08 4.68 4.98
C VAL A 223 5.90 5.52 6.24
N GLN A 224 5.20 6.65 6.13
CA GLN A 224 4.81 7.44 7.30
C GLN A 224 3.58 6.82 7.95
N TRP A 225 3.71 6.34 9.18
CA TRP A 225 2.61 5.80 9.97
C TRP A 225 2.05 6.83 10.94
N ILE A 226 0.72 6.87 10.99
CA ILE A 226 -0.08 7.72 11.88
C ILE A 226 -1.11 6.80 12.53
N VAL A 227 -0.85 6.30 13.72
CA VAL A 227 -1.74 5.37 14.43
C VAL A 227 -2.55 6.16 15.45
N LEU A 228 -3.89 6.15 15.32
CA LEU A 228 -4.76 6.84 16.27
C LEU A 228 -4.80 6.09 17.60
N GLU A 229 -4.68 6.84 18.72
CA GLU A 229 -4.69 6.25 20.06
C GLU A 229 -6.08 5.72 20.44
N GLN A 230 -7.13 6.47 20.10
CA GLN A 230 -8.50 6.10 20.42
C GLN A 230 -9.04 5.08 19.41
N PRO A 231 -9.45 3.87 19.84
CA PRO A 231 -10.06 2.90 18.95
C PRO A 231 -11.46 3.34 18.49
N ILE A 232 -11.87 2.84 17.35
CA ILE A 232 -13.28 2.86 16.90
C ILE A 232 -13.96 1.56 17.27
N GLU A 233 -15.30 1.58 17.26
CA GLU A 233 -16.09 0.39 17.61
C GLU A 233 -16.69 -0.26 16.37
N MET A 234 -16.77 -1.59 16.41
CA MET A 234 -17.58 -2.41 15.54
C MET A 234 -18.34 -3.44 16.36
N SER A 235 -19.55 -3.81 15.91
CA SER A 235 -20.31 -4.84 16.62
C SER A 235 -19.61 -6.20 16.50
N LYS A 236 -19.83 -7.05 17.48
CA LYS A 236 -19.35 -8.43 17.44
C LYS A 236 -19.72 -9.14 16.13
N ALA A 237 -20.95 -8.94 15.64
CA ALA A 237 -21.40 -9.54 14.38
C ALA A 237 -20.59 -9.04 13.17
N GLN A 238 -20.20 -7.76 13.16
CA GLN A 238 -19.35 -7.23 12.09
C GLN A 238 -17.94 -7.82 12.16
N ILE A 239 -17.34 -7.88 13.33
CA ILE A 239 -16.02 -8.47 13.54
C ILE A 239 -16.02 -9.94 13.11
N GLU A 240 -16.97 -10.73 13.61
CA GLU A 240 -17.11 -12.15 13.28
C GLU A 240 -17.36 -12.40 11.78
N ALA A 241 -18.12 -11.52 11.10
CA ALA A 241 -18.35 -11.63 9.66
C ALA A 241 -17.04 -11.49 8.85
N PHE A 242 -16.17 -10.57 9.24
CA PHE A 242 -14.84 -10.45 8.62
C PHE A 242 -13.95 -11.64 8.94
N GLN A 243 -13.93 -12.08 10.20
CA GLN A 243 -13.15 -13.23 10.67
C GLN A 243 -13.54 -14.56 10.01
N GLN A 244 -14.77 -14.70 9.53
CA GLN A 244 -15.19 -15.89 8.77
C GLN A 244 -14.51 -15.95 7.40
N ILE A 245 -14.11 -14.81 6.83
CA ILE A 245 -13.41 -14.72 5.53
C ILE A 245 -11.90 -14.79 5.76
N PHE A 246 -11.40 -14.00 6.70
CA PHE A 246 -10.00 -13.91 7.08
C PHE A 246 -9.87 -14.12 8.61
N PRO A 247 -9.69 -15.36 9.08
CA PRO A 247 -9.59 -15.63 10.53
C PRO A 247 -8.33 -15.02 11.16
N ASP A 248 -7.29 -14.87 10.37
CA ASP A 248 -6.01 -14.27 10.76
C ASP A 248 -5.32 -13.74 9.51
N ASN A 249 -5.19 -12.42 9.40
CA ASN A 249 -4.48 -11.76 8.30
C ASN A 249 -3.59 -10.62 8.83
N HIS A 250 -2.90 -10.84 9.94
CA HIS A 250 -1.99 -9.86 10.52
C HIS A 250 -0.53 -10.31 10.44
N ARG A 251 0.38 -9.37 10.23
CA ARG A 251 1.81 -9.58 10.40
C ARG A 251 2.15 -9.41 11.88
N PRO A 252 2.98 -10.27 12.48
CA PRO A 252 3.51 -10.04 13.83
C PRO A 252 4.27 -8.72 13.94
N VAL A 253 4.27 -8.13 15.15
CA VAL A 253 5.02 -6.89 15.43
C VAL A 253 6.51 -7.05 15.15
N GLN A 254 7.09 -5.99 14.60
CA GLN A 254 8.50 -5.90 14.24
C GLN A 254 9.29 -5.07 15.26
N PRO A 255 10.59 -5.30 15.40
CA PRO A 255 11.41 -4.52 16.31
C PRO A 255 11.38 -3.02 15.97
N ILE A 256 11.27 -2.17 17.01
CA ILE A 256 11.33 -0.72 16.82
C ILE A 256 12.73 -0.26 16.39
N ASN A 257 13.76 -1.01 16.78
CA ASN A 257 15.16 -0.68 16.55
C ASN A 257 15.51 0.72 17.11
N GLU A 258 16.20 1.56 16.31
CA GLU A 258 16.59 2.91 16.72
C GLU A 258 15.52 3.98 16.42
N ARG A 259 14.33 3.58 15.97
CA ARG A 259 13.25 4.51 15.64
C ARG A 259 12.62 5.10 16.88
N GLU A 260 12.11 6.30 16.73
CA GLU A 260 11.34 6.99 17.74
C GLU A 260 9.86 6.96 17.39
N ILE A 261 9.01 6.79 18.40
CA ILE A 261 7.56 6.96 18.27
C ILE A 261 7.21 8.30 18.85
N ASN A 262 6.65 9.18 18.04
CA ASN A 262 6.25 10.52 18.48
C ASN A 262 4.74 10.58 18.69
N LYS A 263 4.31 11.20 19.79
CA LYS A 263 2.91 11.41 20.12
C LYS A 263 2.53 12.85 19.84
N SER A 264 1.47 13.06 19.03
CA SER A 264 0.87 14.36 18.79
C SER A 264 -0.54 14.43 19.35
N GLY A 265 -1.01 15.63 19.66
CA GLY A 265 -2.35 15.87 20.20
C GLY A 265 -2.41 15.65 21.73
N GLU A 266 -2.67 16.72 22.47
CA GLU A 266 -3.19 16.70 23.86
C GLU A 266 -4.57 17.34 23.89
#